data_7314ed7fd75c2424e4fbdb3a0e5efff3
#
_entry.id   7314ed7fd75c2424e4fbdb3a0e5efff3
#
_cell.length_a   1.000
_cell.length_b   1.000
_cell.length_c   1.000
_cell.angle_alpha   90.00
_cell.angle_beta   90.00
_cell.angle_gamma   90.00
#
_symmetry.space_group_name_H-M   'P 1'
#
loop_
_entity.id
_entity.type
_entity.pdbx_description
1 polymer ?
#
loop_
_entity_poly.entity_id
_entity_poly.type
_entity_poly.pdbx_seq_one_letter_code
_entity_poly.pdbx_strand_id
1 'polypeptide(L)'
;AKETGDITMTGGSGAVGSAAVNAGVGILNVHRNLAVKIEDAMLTGAEIKVGSDINGATQLNMYQGSGGILGINAAYGRVSTEGSSDVKISGSSLTATKNDVAVTANDSSSTSIEAVGISGGAVALGVIVAQAENTSNIGITVDKSSLKAEKNVDISAERKARAVSYT
;
A
#
# COMPACT_ATOMS: atom_id res chain seq x y z
N ALA A 1 12.03 -7.39 -9.83
CA ALA A 1 12.04 -7.21 -8.37
C ALA A 1 10.63 -7.37 -7.82
N LYS A 2 10.52 -7.83 -6.59
CA LYS A 2 9.23 -8.03 -5.93
C LYS A 2 9.32 -7.60 -4.47
N GLU A 3 8.34 -6.83 -4.03
CA GLU A 3 8.11 -6.50 -2.63
C GLU A 3 6.76 -7.07 -2.19
N THR A 4 6.78 -7.90 -1.14
CA THR A 4 5.57 -8.45 -0.53
C THR A 4 5.70 -8.36 0.98
N GLY A 5 4.64 -7.97 1.65
CA GLY A 5 4.62 -7.93 3.10
C GLY A 5 3.42 -7.15 3.62
N ASP A 6 2.84 -7.69 4.68
CA ASP A 6 1.72 -7.07 5.36
C ASP A 6 2.20 -6.35 6.62
N ILE A 7 1.69 -5.16 6.84
CA ILE A 7 1.97 -4.35 8.02
C ILE A 7 0.65 -4.11 8.74
N THR A 8 0.55 -4.61 9.96
CA THR A 8 -0.62 -4.40 10.80
C THR A 8 -0.22 -3.69 12.09
N MET A 9 -0.90 -2.61 12.39
CA MET A 9 -0.81 -1.92 13.67
C MET A 9 -2.15 -2.02 14.40
N THR A 10 -2.11 -2.41 15.66
CA THR A 10 -3.32 -2.48 16.51
C THR A 10 -3.13 -1.64 17.75
N GLY A 11 -4.09 -0.78 18.01
CA GLY A 11 -4.12 0.08 19.19
C GLY A 11 -5.47 0.01 19.89
N GLY A 12 -5.46 0.08 21.21
CA GLY A 12 -6.68 0.10 22.01
C GLY A 12 -6.52 0.90 23.28
N SER A 13 -7.62 1.51 23.73
CA SER A 13 -7.69 2.19 25.01
C SER A 13 -9.09 2.09 25.61
N GLY A 14 -9.19 2.24 26.93
CA GLY A 14 -10.45 2.17 27.63
C GLY A 14 -10.46 3.04 28.90
N ALA A 15 -11.63 3.54 29.26
CA ALA A 15 -11.86 4.25 30.50
C ALA A 15 -13.16 3.76 31.16
N VAL A 16 -13.14 3.61 32.49
CA VAL A 16 -14.30 3.19 33.29
C VAL A 16 -14.40 4.05 34.54
N GLY A 17 -15.59 4.50 34.86
CA GLY A 17 -15.86 5.34 36.05
C GLY A 17 -17.24 5.96 36.03
N SER A 18 -17.61 6.71 37.05
CA SER A 18 -18.88 7.45 37.05
C SER A 18 -18.96 8.46 35.90
N ALA A 19 -17.83 9.08 35.54
CA ALA A 19 -17.64 9.82 34.30
C ALA A 19 -16.37 9.31 33.63
N ALA A 20 -16.50 8.63 32.49
CA ALA A 20 -15.39 8.04 31.74
C ALA A 20 -15.19 8.78 30.43
N VAL A 21 -14.03 9.36 30.25
CA VAL A 21 -13.60 9.99 28.98
C VAL A 21 -12.41 9.23 28.42
N ASN A 22 -12.53 8.79 27.20
CA ASN A 22 -11.48 8.10 26.47
C ASN A 22 -11.20 8.77 25.13
N ALA A 23 -9.93 8.97 24.82
CA ALA A 23 -9.51 9.49 23.52
C ALA A 23 -8.30 8.72 23.02
N GLY A 24 -8.27 8.44 21.73
CA GLY A 24 -7.14 7.75 21.11
C GLY A 24 -6.84 8.25 19.71
N VAL A 25 -5.54 8.26 19.41
CA VAL A 25 -5.02 8.63 18.09
C VAL A 25 -4.12 7.52 17.59
N GLY A 26 -4.36 7.06 16.38
CA GLY A 26 -3.50 6.10 15.67
C GLY A 26 -3.08 6.65 14.30
N ILE A 27 -1.79 6.70 14.04
CA ILE A 27 -1.27 7.12 12.74
C ILE A 27 -0.25 6.08 12.27
N LEU A 28 -0.47 5.56 11.08
CA LEU A 28 0.43 4.61 10.43
C LEU A 28 0.76 5.13 9.03
N ASN A 29 2.03 5.44 8.81
CA ASN A 29 2.54 5.83 7.50
C ASN A 29 3.52 4.77 7.00
N VAL A 30 3.30 4.29 5.80
CA VAL A 30 4.13 3.26 5.16
C VAL A 30 4.59 3.76 3.81
N HIS A 31 5.89 3.62 3.55
CA HIS A 31 6.49 3.93 2.25
C HIS A 31 7.03 2.64 1.63
N ARG A 32 6.63 2.37 0.39
CA ARG A 32 7.04 1.19 -0.39
C ARG A 32 7.61 1.66 -1.72
N ASN A 33 8.92 1.52 -1.90
CA ASN A 33 9.57 1.95 -3.13
C ASN A 33 10.37 0.80 -3.74
N LEU A 34 10.05 0.45 -4.96
CA LEU A 34 10.70 -0.58 -5.71
C LEU A 34 11.16 -0.04 -7.07
N ALA A 35 12.45 -0.14 -7.35
CA ALA A 35 13.01 0.28 -8.62
C ALA A 35 13.84 -0.82 -9.26
N VAL A 36 13.61 -1.05 -10.54
CA VAL A 36 14.44 -1.90 -11.39
C VAL A 36 15.13 -1.02 -12.41
N LYS A 37 16.45 -1.12 -12.50
CA LYS A 37 17.25 -0.37 -13.47
C LYS A 37 18.09 -1.31 -14.30
N ILE A 38 18.07 -1.10 -15.60
CA ILE A 38 18.95 -1.75 -16.57
C ILE A 38 19.60 -0.63 -17.38
N GLU A 39 20.90 -0.47 -17.23
CA GLU A 39 21.64 0.62 -17.84
C GLU A 39 22.85 0.06 -18.59
N ASP A 40 23.04 0.53 -19.82
CA ASP A 40 24.17 0.19 -20.69
C ASP A 40 24.41 -1.32 -20.80
N ALA A 41 23.34 -2.11 -20.85
CA ALA A 41 23.38 -3.56 -20.81
C ALA A 41 22.98 -4.20 -22.14
N MET A 42 23.58 -5.35 -22.43
CA MET A 42 23.19 -6.19 -23.55
C MET A 42 22.73 -7.55 -23.02
N LEU A 43 21.43 -7.82 -23.11
CA LEU A 43 20.81 -9.05 -22.62
C LEU A 43 20.26 -9.86 -23.78
N THR A 44 20.63 -11.14 -23.85
CA THR A 44 20.10 -12.07 -24.86
C THR A 44 19.66 -13.35 -24.15
N GLY A 45 18.46 -13.80 -24.44
CA GLY A 45 17.88 -15.01 -23.85
C GLY A 45 16.76 -15.59 -24.70
N ALA A 46 16.25 -16.76 -24.33
CA ALA A 46 15.09 -17.34 -24.99
C ALA A 46 13.82 -16.49 -24.74
N GLU A 47 13.72 -15.95 -23.56
CA GLU A 47 12.68 -15.04 -23.09
C GLU A 47 13.32 -14.02 -22.14
N ILE A 48 12.83 -12.78 -22.11
CA ILE A 48 13.30 -11.76 -21.17
C ILE A 48 12.10 -11.19 -20.45
N LYS A 49 12.18 -11.22 -19.11
CA LYS A 49 11.19 -10.59 -18.23
C LYS A 49 11.88 -9.61 -17.29
N VAL A 50 11.45 -8.37 -17.35
CA VAL A 50 11.91 -7.30 -16.47
C VAL A 50 10.69 -6.74 -15.75
N GLY A 51 10.70 -6.74 -14.43
CA GLY A 51 9.52 -6.25 -13.72
C GLY A 51 9.77 -5.82 -12.29
N SER A 52 8.91 -4.92 -11.84
CA SER A 52 8.71 -4.53 -10.45
C SER A 52 7.28 -4.83 -10.03
N ASP A 53 7.10 -5.44 -8.87
CA ASP A 53 5.79 -5.86 -8.35
C ASP A 53 5.71 -5.56 -6.86
N ILE A 54 4.83 -4.64 -6.50
CA ILE A 54 4.48 -4.32 -5.10
C ILE A 54 3.15 -4.97 -4.78
N ASN A 55 3.14 -5.79 -3.73
CA ASN A 55 1.94 -6.42 -3.21
C ASN A 55 2.02 -6.52 -1.69
N GLY A 56 1.00 -6.04 -1.00
CA GLY A 56 0.92 -6.14 0.44
C GLY A 56 -0.18 -5.30 1.04
N ALA A 57 -0.59 -5.66 2.25
CA ALA A 57 -1.60 -4.94 2.99
C ALA A 57 -0.98 -4.04 4.07
N THR A 58 -1.55 -2.85 4.24
CA THR A 58 -1.28 -1.97 5.37
C THR A 58 -2.57 -1.78 6.13
N GLN A 59 -2.60 -2.16 7.40
CA GLN A 59 -3.81 -2.15 8.21
C GLN A 59 -3.59 -1.47 9.56
N LEU A 60 -4.50 -0.58 9.91
CA LEU A 60 -4.58 0.03 11.24
C LEU A 60 -5.90 -0.38 11.90
N ASN A 61 -5.81 -1.06 13.04
CA ASN A 61 -6.96 -1.43 13.85
C ASN A 61 -6.97 -0.62 15.14
N MET A 62 -8.08 0.06 15.42
CA MET A 62 -8.25 0.87 16.61
C MET A 62 -9.50 0.44 17.37
N TYR A 63 -9.33 0.08 18.65
CA TYR A 63 -10.41 -0.34 19.51
C TYR A 63 -10.46 0.57 20.75
N GLN A 64 -11.62 1.18 21.01
CA GLN A 64 -11.77 2.08 22.12
C GLN A 64 -13.05 1.82 22.88
N GLY A 65 -12.99 1.99 24.20
CA GLY A 65 -14.13 1.77 25.07
C GLY A 65 -14.23 2.81 26.18
N SER A 66 -15.44 3.23 26.50
CA SER A 66 -15.72 4.01 27.71
C SER A 66 -17.00 3.49 28.38
N GLY A 67 -17.02 3.44 29.71
CA GLY A 67 -18.17 2.95 30.47
C GLY A 67 -18.35 3.64 31.79
N GLY A 68 -19.63 3.99 32.14
CA GLY A 68 -19.98 4.68 33.37
C GLY A 68 -21.36 5.30 33.31
N ILE A 69 -21.68 6.19 34.21
CA ILE A 69 -22.94 6.95 34.12
C ILE A 69 -22.87 7.92 32.91
N LEU A 70 -21.71 8.56 32.72
CA LEU A 70 -21.37 9.35 31.54
C LEU A 70 -20.16 8.72 30.87
N GLY A 71 -20.34 8.24 29.64
CA GLY A 71 -19.27 7.67 28.80
C GLY A 71 -19.02 8.54 27.58
N ILE A 72 -17.80 9.05 27.41
CA ILE A 72 -17.39 9.82 26.23
C ILE A 72 -16.21 9.11 25.58
N ASN A 73 -16.30 8.88 24.27
CA ASN A 73 -15.24 8.22 23.50
C ASN A 73 -14.93 9.02 22.24
N ALA A 74 -13.65 9.24 21.97
CA ALA A 74 -13.19 9.88 20.74
C ALA A 74 -12.02 9.10 20.14
N ALA A 75 -12.06 8.85 18.84
CA ALA A 75 -10.99 8.19 18.12
C ALA A 75 -10.65 8.93 16.83
N TYR A 76 -9.37 9.10 16.59
CA TYR A 76 -8.85 9.52 15.30
C TYR A 76 -7.85 8.50 14.79
N GLY A 77 -8.10 7.95 13.62
CA GLY A 77 -7.20 7.02 12.95
C GLY A 77 -6.84 7.49 11.55
N ARG A 78 -5.56 7.44 11.22
CA ARG A 78 -5.10 7.66 9.86
C ARG A 78 -4.09 6.60 9.46
N VAL A 79 -4.31 6.01 8.31
CA VAL A 79 -3.34 5.12 7.66
C VAL A 79 -3.05 5.65 6.26
N SER A 80 -1.77 5.81 5.95
CA SER A 80 -1.31 6.24 4.63
C SER A 80 -0.27 5.25 4.11
N THR A 81 -0.46 4.79 2.89
CA THR A 81 0.55 4.05 2.15
C THR A 81 0.94 4.85 0.92
N GLU A 82 2.22 5.16 0.82
CA GLU A 82 2.81 5.82 -0.34
C GLU A 82 3.80 4.86 -0.99
N GLY A 83 3.87 4.87 -2.32
CA GLY A 83 4.78 3.94 -2.99
C GLY A 83 5.17 4.35 -4.40
N SER A 84 6.24 3.71 -4.88
CA SER A 84 6.58 3.72 -6.30
C SER A 84 7.06 2.35 -6.78
N SER A 85 6.62 1.97 -7.97
CA SER A 85 7.04 0.77 -8.68
C SER A 85 7.55 1.18 -10.05
N ASP A 86 8.87 1.31 -10.19
CA ASP A 86 9.50 1.88 -11.37
C ASP A 86 10.41 0.86 -12.07
N VAL A 87 10.32 0.81 -13.40
CA VAL A 87 11.26 0.08 -14.27
C VAL A 87 11.91 1.07 -15.23
N LYS A 88 13.23 1.17 -15.20
CA LYS A 88 14.00 2.02 -16.12
C LYS A 88 14.98 1.18 -16.92
N ILE A 89 14.90 1.28 -18.23
CA ILE A 89 15.83 0.67 -19.17
C ILE A 89 16.45 1.79 -20.01
N SER A 90 17.77 1.94 -19.93
CA SER A 90 18.46 3.00 -20.65
C SER A 90 19.75 2.49 -21.30
N GLY A 91 20.05 2.96 -22.52
CA GLY A 91 21.26 2.61 -23.27
C GLY A 91 21.41 1.11 -23.56
N SER A 92 20.34 0.33 -23.48
CA SER A 92 20.42 -1.12 -23.39
C SER A 92 19.78 -1.84 -24.58
N SER A 93 20.24 -3.06 -24.84
CA SER A 93 19.65 -3.94 -25.86
C SER A 93 19.18 -5.25 -25.23
N LEU A 94 17.89 -5.53 -25.32
CA LEU A 94 17.24 -6.74 -24.83
C LEU A 94 16.71 -7.54 -26.02
N THR A 95 17.21 -8.77 -26.20
CA THR A 95 16.83 -9.63 -27.34
C THR A 95 16.35 -10.98 -26.85
N ALA A 96 15.07 -11.28 -27.03
CA ALA A 96 14.49 -12.59 -26.82
C ALA A 96 14.50 -13.40 -28.15
N THR A 97 15.16 -14.55 -28.14
CA THR A 97 15.42 -15.34 -29.35
C THR A 97 14.39 -16.42 -29.66
N LYS A 98 13.40 -16.63 -28.77
CA LYS A 98 12.34 -17.66 -28.96
C LYS A 98 10.95 -17.17 -28.53
N ASN A 99 10.88 -16.33 -27.54
CA ASN A 99 9.63 -15.89 -26.93
C ASN A 99 9.57 -14.36 -26.83
N ASP A 100 8.93 -13.86 -25.78
CA ASP A 100 8.60 -12.48 -25.59
C ASP A 100 9.67 -11.69 -24.81
N VAL A 101 9.70 -10.39 -25.00
CA VAL A 101 10.27 -9.44 -24.05
C VAL A 101 9.11 -8.79 -23.29
N ALA A 102 9.01 -9.02 -21.99
CA ALA A 102 7.99 -8.44 -21.13
C ALA A 102 8.64 -7.46 -20.14
N VAL A 103 8.11 -6.23 -20.09
CA VAL A 103 8.50 -5.20 -19.13
C VAL A 103 7.26 -4.79 -18.34
N THR A 104 7.25 -5.04 -17.04
CA THR A 104 6.06 -4.84 -16.21
C THR A 104 6.36 -4.01 -14.97
N ALA A 105 5.43 -3.12 -14.62
CA ALA A 105 5.43 -2.44 -13.33
C ALA A 105 4.04 -2.57 -12.70
N ASN A 106 3.95 -3.20 -11.54
CA ASN A 106 2.67 -3.47 -10.89
C ASN A 106 2.64 -2.96 -9.45
N ASP A 107 1.49 -2.43 -9.05
CA ASP A 107 1.17 -2.17 -7.66
C ASP A 107 -0.25 -2.64 -7.35
N SER A 108 -0.36 -3.64 -6.49
CA SER A 108 -1.60 -4.20 -5.96
C SER A 108 -1.71 -4.05 -4.45
N SER A 109 -1.09 -3.04 -3.88
CA SER A 109 -1.14 -2.76 -2.45
C SER A 109 -2.54 -2.38 -1.98
N SER A 110 -2.86 -2.72 -0.73
CA SER A 110 -4.10 -2.33 -0.08
C SER A 110 -3.82 -1.60 1.23
N THR A 111 -4.66 -0.61 1.52
CA THR A 111 -4.58 0.17 2.76
C THR A 111 -5.95 0.17 3.41
N SER A 112 -6.03 -0.22 4.67
CA SER A 112 -7.28 -0.28 5.40
C SER A 112 -7.16 0.25 6.83
N ILE A 113 -8.23 0.83 7.31
CA ILE A 113 -8.38 1.18 8.72
C ILE A 113 -9.72 0.65 9.23
N GLU A 114 -9.66 0.02 10.38
CA GLU A 114 -10.85 -0.33 11.17
C GLU A 114 -10.78 0.41 12.49
N ALA A 115 -11.81 1.21 12.77
CA ALA A 115 -11.90 1.95 14.03
C ALA A 115 -13.24 1.65 14.70
N VAL A 116 -13.19 1.03 15.88
CA VAL A 116 -14.36 0.65 16.65
C VAL A 116 -14.34 1.35 17.99
N GLY A 117 -15.42 2.03 18.31
CA GLY A 117 -15.64 2.68 19.60
C GLY A 117 -16.92 2.19 20.26
N ILE A 118 -16.82 1.81 21.53
CA ILE A 118 -17.97 1.41 22.35
C ILE A 118 -18.07 2.35 23.53
N SER A 119 -19.22 3.00 23.66
CA SER A 119 -19.55 3.82 24.82
C SER A 119 -20.76 3.26 25.52
N GLY A 120 -20.68 3.05 26.83
CA GLY A 120 -21.78 2.54 27.67
C GLY A 120 -22.07 3.48 28.82
N GLY A 121 -23.37 3.62 29.16
CA GLY A 121 -23.80 4.44 30.29
C GLY A 121 -25.21 5.03 30.11
N ALA A 122 -25.67 5.81 31.11
CA ALA A 122 -26.94 6.53 31.00
C ALA A 122 -26.87 7.65 29.95
N VAL A 123 -25.67 8.23 29.76
CA VAL A 123 -25.36 9.16 28.68
C VAL A 123 -24.07 8.67 28.05
N ALA A 124 -24.11 8.32 26.76
CA ALA A 124 -22.96 7.85 26.00
C ALA A 124 -22.79 8.65 24.72
N LEU A 125 -21.59 9.18 24.50
CA LEU A 125 -21.21 9.94 23.31
C LEU A 125 -19.95 9.32 22.69
N GLY A 126 -19.96 9.16 21.36
CA GLY A 126 -18.80 8.65 20.64
C GLY A 126 -18.57 9.41 19.33
N VAL A 127 -17.32 9.73 19.05
CA VAL A 127 -16.89 10.27 17.74
C VAL A 127 -15.70 9.47 17.24
N ILE A 128 -15.83 8.95 16.02
CA ILE A 128 -14.76 8.21 15.36
C ILE A 128 -14.48 8.86 14.01
N VAL A 129 -13.22 9.12 13.75
CA VAL A 129 -12.74 9.57 12.44
C VAL A 129 -11.68 8.58 11.95
N ALA A 130 -11.93 7.95 10.83
CA ALA A 130 -11.03 7.00 10.20
C ALA A 130 -10.70 7.43 8.77
N GLN A 131 -9.41 7.55 8.46
CA GLN A 131 -8.92 7.95 7.14
C GLN A 131 -7.94 6.91 6.61
N ALA A 132 -8.20 6.38 5.43
CA ALA A 132 -7.30 5.50 4.70
C ALA A 132 -6.91 6.14 3.37
N GLU A 133 -5.61 6.20 3.10
CA GLU A 133 -5.06 6.76 1.88
C GLU A 133 -4.03 5.79 1.29
N ASN A 134 -4.12 5.56 -0.02
CA ASN A 134 -3.13 4.81 -0.76
C ASN A 134 -2.74 5.59 -2.02
N THR A 135 -1.53 6.10 -2.01
CA THR A 135 -0.96 6.86 -3.13
C THR A 135 0.27 6.15 -3.64
N SER A 136 0.23 5.70 -4.87
CA SER A 136 1.36 5.05 -5.50
C SER A 136 1.57 5.57 -6.93
N ASN A 137 2.83 5.64 -7.31
CA ASN A 137 3.24 5.93 -8.67
C ASN A 137 3.83 4.68 -9.30
N ILE A 138 3.44 4.41 -10.53
CA ILE A 138 4.03 3.32 -11.31
C ILE A 138 4.54 3.87 -12.62
N GLY A 139 5.73 3.42 -13.03
CA GLY A 139 6.36 3.95 -14.23
C GLY A 139 7.23 2.92 -14.95
N ILE A 140 7.21 2.98 -16.27
CA ILE A 140 8.17 2.28 -17.12
C ILE A 140 8.78 3.33 -18.05
N THR A 141 10.10 3.42 -18.01
CA THR A 141 10.87 4.29 -18.90
C THR A 141 11.83 3.44 -19.72
N VAL A 142 11.73 3.54 -21.04
CA VAL A 142 12.67 2.95 -21.98
C VAL A 142 13.30 4.07 -22.78
N ASP A 143 14.58 4.35 -22.55
CA ASP A 143 15.31 5.42 -23.21
C ASP A 143 16.55 4.90 -23.95
N LYS A 144 16.75 5.33 -25.20
CA LYS A 144 17.90 4.96 -26.03
C LYS A 144 18.19 3.47 -26.05
N SER A 145 17.15 2.63 -26.01
CA SER A 145 17.25 1.19 -25.85
C SER A 145 16.52 0.46 -26.95
N SER A 146 16.94 -0.78 -27.21
CA SER A 146 16.33 -1.66 -28.20
C SER A 146 15.74 -2.89 -27.52
N LEU A 147 14.44 -3.10 -27.73
CA LEU A 147 13.74 -4.31 -27.30
C LEU A 147 13.35 -5.13 -28.54
N LYS A 148 13.83 -6.37 -28.63
CA LYS A 148 13.54 -7.26 -29.75
C LYS A 148 13.08 -8.61 -29.23
N ALA A 149 12.02 -9.14 -29.83
CA ALA A 149 11.49 -10.45 -29.51
C ALA A 149 11.13 -11.22 -30.78
N GLU A 150 11.22 -12.54 -30.73
CA GLU A 150 10.73 -13.41 -31.80
C GLU A 150 9.19 -13.37 -31.89
N LYS A 151 8.50 -13.21 -30.76
CA LYS A 151 7.05 -13.12 -30.71
C LYS A 151 6.58 -11.69 -30.41
N ASN A 152 6.51 -11.31 -29.12
CA ASN A 152 5.91 -10.05 -28.71
C ASN A 152 6.85 -9.23 -27.82
N VAL A 153 6.71 -7.91 -27.90
CA VAL A 153 7.25 -6.98 -26.90
C VAL A 153 6.08 -6.40 -26.13
N ASP A 154 5.95 -6.77 -24.86
CA ASP A 154 4.88 -6.32 -23.97
C ASP A 154 5.43 -5.35 -22.93
N ILE A 155 4.85 -4.15 -22.86
CA ILE A 155 5.18 -3.14 -21.86
C ILE A 155 3.88 -2.76 -21.15
N SER A 156 3.78 -3.05 -19.85
CA SER A 156 2.57 -2.78 -19.09
C SER A 156 2.85 -2.23 -17.69
N ALA A 157 2.12 -1.19 -17.33
CA ALA A 157 2.10 -0.64 -15.98
C ALA A 157 0.68 -0.72 -15.42
N GLU A 158 0.48 -1.45 -14.33
CA GLU A 158 -0.84 -1.68 -13.75
C GLU A 158 -0.90 -1.31 -12.28
N ARG A 159 -1.86 -0.47 -11.90
CA ARG A 159 -2.14 -0.11 -10.54
C ARG A 159 -3.52 -0.61 -10.11
N LYS A 160 -3.55 -1.44 -9.07
CA LYS A 160 -4.77 -1.93 -8.39
C LYS A 160 -4.80 -1.53 -6.91
N ALA A 161 -4.13 -0.45 -6.56
CA ALA A 161 -4.06 0.02 -5.18
C ALA A 161 -5.46 0.42 -4.65
N ARG A 162 -5.74 0.05 -3.39
CA ARG A 162 -7.04 0.27 -2.73
C ARG A 162 -6.86 0.93 -1.37
N ALA A 163 -7.78 1.82 -1.02
CA ALA A 163 -7.91 2.38 0.31
C ALA A 163 -9.34 2.18 0.82
N VAL A 164 -9.49 1.68 2.06
CA VAL A 164 -10.80 1.39 2.67
C VAL A 164 -10.79 1.79 4.13
N SER A 165 -11.84 2.47 4.56
CA SER A 165 -12.06 2.81 5.97
C SER A 165 -13.39 2.21 6.47
N TYR A 166 -13.33 1.62 7.67
CA TYR A 166 -14.48 1.08 8.38
C TYR A 166 -14.61 1.77 9.74
N THR A 167 -15.82 2.25 10.08
CA THR A 167 -16.13 2.88 11.35
C THR A 167 -17.43 2.33 11.92
#